data_ef325bfa323292a0005817e84cf61226
#
_entry.id   ef325bfa323292a0005817e84cf61226
#
_cell.length_a   1.000
_cell.length_b   1.000
_cell.length_c   1.000
_cell.angle_alpha   90.00
_cell.angle_beta   90.00
_cell.angle_gamma   90.00
#
_symmetry.space_group_name_H-M   'P 1'
#
loop_
_entity.id
_entity.type
_entity.pdbx_description
1 polymer ?
#
loop_
_entity_poly.entity_id
_entity_poly.type
_entity_poly.pdbx_seq_one_letter_code
_entity_poly.pdbx_strand_id
1 'polypeptide(L)'
;MATEIKNLKKVAQRILKAAKGKEKIILYGDADLDGVAAVIILTDTIKNLGGKITTIYFPDRELEGYGITEKGLNCLKKLGGKALLIALDCGIGNFKEVVMAKKLGFEVIIIDHHQILDKLPEASIVVDPKQNGDKYPFKELATAGIVFKLSELLLKNIMTENLRKNFLELVALATIADMMPREEENKIFIEEGLESLESTFRPGIKAFFEMKAFESFEDFNRRVSKIISILNVRDVENNLPASFRLLTSSSLEESKVLVEKLLEKSKLRKEKIKEITERIEEKISREAEPIIFIGSPDWEFTLISTVASIICQRYQKPTFIFKKLETESIGTVRTPAGVDSVSLMKKCKKYPLTYGGHPLASGFRIKNENLEKFKKCLIAQASAQRGDEQSSSTKNL
;
A
#
# COMPACT_ATOMS: atom_id res chain seq x y z
N MET A 1 2.85 -22.29 -24.97
CA MET A 1 1.70 -22.30 -24.01
C MET A 1 1.94 -21.16 -23.03
N ALA A 2 1.05 -20.20 -22.94
CA ALA A 2 1.17 -19.17 -21.91
C ALA A 2 1.18 -19.85 -20.54
N THR A 3 2.25 -19.67 -19.79
CA THR A 3 2.40 -20.21 -18.46
C THR A 3 1.48 -19.40 -17.53
N GLU A 4 0.62 -20.08 -16.80
CA GLU A 4 -0.36 -19.49 -15.87
C GLU A 4 0.30 -19.23 -14.52
N ILE A 5 -0.17 -18.19 -13.81
CA ILE A 5 0.25 -17.91 -12.42
C ILE A 5 -0.09 -19.14 -11.56
N LYS A 6 0.89 -19.58 -10.79
CA LYS A 6 0.77 -20.76 -9.92
C LYS A 6 -0.44 -20.63 -8.99
N ASN A 7 -1.22 -21.69 -8.91
CA ASN A 7 -2.45 -21.82 -8.12
C ASN A 7 -3.65 -20.97 -8.58
N LEU A 8 -3.57 -20.15 -9.62
CA LEU A 8 -4.67 -19.30 -10.06
C LEU A 8 -5.94 -20.13 -10.37
N LYS A 9 -5.79 -21.26 -11.11
CA LYS A 9 -6.90 -22.20 -11.36
C LYS A 9 -7.47 -22.83 -10.10
N LYS A 10 -6.62 -23.14 -9.11
CA LYS A 10 -7.10 -23.70 -7.84
C LYS A 10 -7.97 -22.70 -7.08
N VAL A 11 -7.57 -21.42 -7.06
CA VAL A 11 -8.38 -20.33 -6.48
C VAL A 11 -9.68 -20.18 -7.24
N ALA A 12 -9.64 -20.16 -8.60
CA ALA A 12 -10.86 -20.08 -9.41
C ALA A 12 -11.86 -21.20 -9.08
N GLN A 13 -11.38 -22.44 -9.03
CA GLN A 13 -12.22 -23.60 -8.67
C GLN A 13 -12.79 -23.47 -7.25
N ARG A 14 -11.98 -22.99 -6.30
CA ARG A 14 -12.42 -22.84 -4.90
C ARG A 14 -13.48 -21.74 -4.75
N ILE A 15 -13.31 -20.61 -5.44
CA ILE A 15 -14.30 -19.52 -5.46
C ILE A 15 -15.61 -19.99 -6.11
N LEU A 16 -15.55 -20.69 -7.27
CA LEU A 16 -16.74 -21.25 -7.92
C LEU A 16 -17.49 -22.21 -7.00
N LYS A 17 -16.76 -23.07 -6.26
CA LYS A 17 -17.38 -23.96 -5.27
C LYS A 17 -18.07 -23.18 -4.16
N ALA A 18 -17.43 -22.13 -3.63
CA ALA A 18 -18.01 -21.31 -2.57
C ALA A 18 -19.26 -20.55 -3.05
N ALA A 19 -19.21 -19.95 -4.24
CA ALA A 19 -20.34 -19.22 -4.83
C ALA A 19 -21.55 -20.15 -5.04
N LYS A 20 -21.34 -21.33 -5.67
CA LYS A 20 -22.41 -22.35 -5.89
C LYS A 20 -22.93 -22.92 -4.56
N GLY A 21 -22.05 -23.18 -3.60
CA GLY A 21 -22.37 -23.74 -2.29
C GLY A 21 -22.98 -22.72 -1.33
N LYS A 22 -23.13 -21.45 -1.73
CA LYS A 22 -23.60 -20.34 -0.88
C LYS A 22 -22.80 -20.25 0.44
N GLU A 23 -21.50 -20.57 0.38
CA GLU A 23 -20.61 -20.45 1.52
C GLU A 23 -20.44 -18.98 1.91
N LYS A 24 -20.12 -18.71 3.18
CA LYS A 24 -19.75 -17.36 3.61
C LYS A 24 -18.41 -16.98 2.97
N ILE A 25 -18.39 -15.93 2.17
CA ILE A 25 -17.18 -15.38 1.53
C ILE A 25 -16.88 -14.03 2.17
N ILE A 26 -15.67 -13.88 2.69
CA ILE A 26 -15.13 -12.66 3.29
C ILE A 26 -14.00 -12.19 2.40
N LEU A 27 -14.03 -10.92 1.97
CA LEU A 27 -12.90 -10.27 1.32
C LEU A 27 -12.18 -9.38 2.33
N TYR A 28 -10.89 -9.59 2.46
CA TYR A 28 -10.00 -8.83 3.33
C TYR A 28 -8.99 -8.12 2.44
N GLY A 29 -9.14 -6.83 2.22
CA GLY A 29 -8.26 -6.05 1.33
C GLY A 29 -7.32 -5.14 2.11
N ASP A 30 -6.15 -4.85 1.55
CA ASP A 30 -5.40 -3.69 2.00
C ASP A 30 -6.16 -2.40 1.66
N ALA A 31 -5.95 -1.35 2.45
CA ALA A 31 -6.73 -0.12 2.37
C ALA A 31 -6.19 0.90 1.34
N ASP A 32 -5.14 0.57 0.60
CA ASP A 32 -4.67 1.39 -0.52
C ASP A 32 -5.44 1.11 -1.81
N LEU A 33 -5.05 1.78 -2.90
CA LEU A 33 -5.81 1.71 -4.14
C LEU A 33 -5.69 0.36 -4.84
N ASP A 34 -4.57 -0.38 -4.69
CA ASP A 34 -4.42 -1.72 -5.27
C ASP A 34 -5.31 -2.74 -4.55
N GLY A 35 -5.23 -2.81 -3.23
CA GLY A 35 -6.08 -3.69 -2.44
C GLY A 35 -7.56 -3.37 -2.61
N VAL A 36 -7.95 -2.08 -2.65
CA VAL A 36 -9.33 -1.64 -2.90
C VAL A 36 -9.82 -2.06 -4.29
N ALA A 37 -9.01 -1.84 -5.34
CA ALA A 37 -9.36 -2.23 -6.71
C ALA A 37 -9.52 -3.76 -6.82
N ALA A 38 -8.60 -4.52 -6.23
CA ALA A 38 -8.66 -5.97 -6.19
C ALA A 38 -9.94 -6.48 -5.51
N VAL A 39 -10.33 -5.88 -4.38
CA VAL A 39 -11.59 -6.19 -3.68
C VAL A 39 -12.82 -5.90 -4.55
N ILE A 40 -12.85 -4.76 -5.23
CA ILE A 40 -13.99 -4.37 -6.08
C ILE A 40 -14.12 -5.34 -7.28
N ILE A 41 -13.02 -5.61 -7.99
CA ILE A 41 -13.00 -6.51 -9.13
C ILE A 41 -13.48 -7.91 -8.71
N LEU A 42 -12.96 -8.45 -7.60
CA LEU A 42 -13.36 -9.77 -7.13
C LEU A 42 -14.80 -9.79 -6.62
N THR A 43 -15.27 -8.72 -5.99
CA THR A 43 -16.68 -8.57 -5.56
C THR A 43 -17.62 -8.65 -6.76
N ASP A 44 -17.35 -7.88 -7.81
CA ASP A 44 -18.17 -7.87 -9.01
C ASP A 44 -18.07 -9.19 -9.78
N THR A 45 -16.90 -9.81 -9.81
CA THR A 45 -16.71 -11.16 -10.36
C THR A 45 -17.58 -12.19 -9.66
N ILE A 46 -17.54 -12.24 -8.33
CA ILE A 46 -18.33 -13.21 -7.54
C ILE A 46 -19.83 -12.96 -7.70
N LYS A 47 -20.28 -11.68 -7.75
CA LYS A 47 -21.69 -11.34 -8.02
C LYS A 47 -22.14 -11.82 -9.40
N ASN A 48 -21.33 -11.63 -10.45
CA ASN A 48 -21.65 -12.11 -11.80
C ASN A 48 -21.71 -13.64 -11.90
N LEU A 49 -21.06 -14.37 -10.98
CA LEU A 49 -21.19 -15.83 -10.84
C LEU A 49 -22.41 -16.26 -10.03
N GLY A 50 -23.25 -15.32 -9.57
CA GLY A 50 -24.40 -15.59 -8.69
C GLY A 50 -24.02 -15.82 -7.23
N GLY A 51 -22.77 -15.59 -6.85
CA GLY A 51 -22.30 -15.67 -5.47
C GLY A 51 -22.62 -14.38 -4.66
N LYS A 52 -22.45 -14.47 -3.35
CA LYS A 52 -22.68 -13.34 -2.43
C LYS A 52 -21.49 -13.16 -1.50
N ILE A 53 -21.00 -11.92 -1.40
CA ILE A 53 -20.01 -11.54 -0.38
C ILE A 53 -20.73 -11.33 0.94
N THR A 54 -20.24 -11.99 1.99
CA THR A 54 -20.80 -11.86 3.34
C THR A 54 -20.38 -10.54 3.97
N THR A 55 -19.11 -10.18 3.86
CA THR A 55 -18.56 -8.90 4.31
C THR A 55 -17.25 -8.59 3.62
N ILE A 56 -16.91 -7.31 3.62
CA ILE A 56 -15.62 -6.78 3.18
C ILE A 56 -14.98 -6.12 4.39
N TYR A 57 -13.69 -6.31 4.58
CA TYR A 57 -12.92 -5.70 5.67
C TYR A 57 -11.64 -5.06 5.12
N PHE A 58 -11.41 -3.83 5.53
CA PHE A 58 -10.15 -3.12 5.31
C PHE A 58 -9.57 -2.74 6.68
N PRO A 59 -8.33 -3.15 7.00
CA PRO A 59 -7.70 -2.75 8.26
C PRO A 59 -7.40 -1.25 8.25
N ASP A 60 -7.57 -0.62 9.39
CA ASP A 60 -7.06 0.73 9.58
C ASP A 60 -5.55 0.68 9.81
N ARG A 61 -4.75 1.01 8.79
CA ARG A 61 -3.29 0.94 8.84
C ARG A 61 -2.66 1.69 10.03
N GLU A 62 -3.29 2.74 10.55
CA GLU A 62 -2.77 3.49 11.71
C GLU A 62 -3.12 2.84 13.04
N LEU A 63 -4.34 2.31 13.16
CA LEU A 63 -4.84 1.75 14.41
C LEU A 63 -4.55 0.26 14.55
N GLU A 64 -4.41 -0.45 13.43
CA GLU A 64 -4.31 -1.90 13.38
C GLU A 64 -2.99 -2.39 12.78
N GLY A 65 -2.34 -1.56 11.95
CA GLY A 65 -1.16 -1.94 11.18
C GLY A 65 -1.49 -2.45 9.78
N TYR A 66 -0.46 -2.95 9.10
CA TYR A 66 -0.54 -3.47 7.74
C TYR A 66 -0.86 -4.97 7.74
N GLY A 67 -1.58 -5.42 6.71
CA GLY A 67 -1.84 -6.84 6.45
C GLY A 67 -3.03 -7.39 7.24
N ILE A 68 -3.09 -8.71 7.36
CA ILE A 68 -4.11 -9.37 8.19
C ILE A 68 -3.82 -9.05 9.66
N THR A 69 -4.78 -8.45 10.36
CA THR A 69 -4.59 -8.03 11.76
C THR A 69 -5.38 -8.88 12.73
N GLU A 70 -4.87 -9.02 13.95
CA GLU A 70 -5.59 -9.73 15.02
C GLU A 70 -6.94 -9.05 15.32
N LYS A 71 -6.99 -7.71 15.32
CA LYS A 71 -8.22 -6.94 15.52
C LYS A 71 -9.24 -7.21 14.43
N GLY A 72 -8.79 -7.23 13.15
CA GLY A 72 -9.64 -7.57 12.01
C GLY A 72 -10.21 -8.97 12.12
N LEU A 73 -9.38 -9.97 12.44
CA LEU A 73 -9.82 -11.34 12.62
C LEU A 73 -10.83 -11.48 13.78
N ASN A 74 -10.62 -10.81 14.90
CA ASN A 74 -11.55 -10.78 16.03
C ASN A 74 -12.88 -10.11 15.67
N CYS A 75 -12.86 -9.07 14.82
CA CYS A 75 -14.06 -8.47 14.27
C CYS A 75 -14.83 -9.47 13.39
N LEU A 76 -14.15 -10.14 12.47
CA LEU A 76 -14.74 -11.10 11.54
C LEU A 76 -15.24 -12.38 12.23
N LYS A 77 -14.63 -12.80 13.34
CA LYS A 77 -15.10 -13.92 14.17
C LYS A 77 -16.55 -13.77 14.60
N LYS A 78 -17.03 -12.54 14.80
CA LYS A 78 -18.43 -12.25 15.21
C LYS A 78 -19.46 -12.71 14.17
N LEU A 79 -19.06 -12.93 12.92
CA LEU A 79 -19.93 -13.46 11.88
C LEU A 79 -20.30 -14.94 12.12
N GLY A 80 -19.57 -15.63 12.98
CA GLY A 80 -19.78 -17.03 13.38
C GLY A 80 -19.64 -18.04 12.25
N GLY A 81 -19.27 -19.28 12.59
CA GLY A 81 -19.19 -20.41 11.66
C GLY A 81 -18.00 -20.36 10.69
N LYS A 82 -17.93 -21.36 9.82
CA LYS A 82 -16.91 -21.49 8.77
C LYS A 82 -17.12 -20.45 7.67
N ALA A 83 -16.02 -19.87 7.16
CA ALA A 83 -16.05 -18.96 6.04
C ALA A 83 -14.78 -19.06 5.21
N LEU A 84 -14.90 -18.73 3.93
CA LEU A 84 -13.77 -18.54 3.02
C LEU A 84 -13.29 -17.10 3.16
N LEU A 85 -12.09 -16.89 3.72
CA LEU A 85 -11.41 -15.61 3.85
C LEU A 85 -10.43 -15.45 2.69
N ILE A 86 -10.64 -14.46 1.83
CA ILE A 86 -9.75 -14.15 0.71
C ILE A 86 -9.04 -12.84 1.05
N ALA A 87 -7.74 -12.92 1.33
CA ALA A 87 -6.86 -11.79 1.54
C ALA A 87 -6.33 -11.29 0.19
N LEU A 88 -6.44 -9.99 -0.05
CA LEU A 88 -6.13 -9.32 -1.30
C LEU A 88 -5.11 -8.19 -1.01
N ASP A 89 -4.00 -8.23 -1.71
CA ASP A 89 -2.91 -7.25 -1.57
C ASP A 89 -2.28 -7.22 -0.17
N CYS A 90 -2.40 -8.34 0.53
CA CYS A 90 -1.81 -8.56 1.83
C CYS A 90 -1.84 -10.05 2.19
N GLY A 91 -1.10 -10.40 3.22
CA GLY A 91 -1.17 -11.75 3.76
C GLY A 91 0.12 -12.54 3.61
N ILE A 92 0.97 -12.23 2.63
CA ILE A 92 2.20 -13.00 2.35
C ILE A 92 3.18 -13.01 3.53
N GLY A 93 3.19 -11.95 4.34
CA GLY A 93 4.00 -11.82 5.56
C GLY A 93 3.28 -12.19 6.87
N ASN A 94 1.99 -12.56 6.82
CA ASN A 94 1.15 -12.71 8.00
C ASN A 94 1.09 -14.15 8.54
N PHE A 95 2.21 -14.69 8.97
CA PHE A 95 2.32 -16.10 9.41
C PHE A 95 1.45 -16.43 10.62
N LYS A 96 1.50 -15.59 11.66
CA LYS A 96 0.76 -15.81 12.93
C LYS A 96 -0.73 -15.60 12.75
N GLU A 97 -1.08 -14.57 11.99
CA GLU A 97 -2.46 -14.17 11.73
C GLU A 97 -3.19 -15.22 10.86
N VAL A 98 -2.51 -15.81 9.87
CA VAL A 98 -3.07 -16.92 9.08
C VAL A 98 -3.33 -18.15 9.96
N VAL A 99 -2.42 -18.50 10.86
CA VAL A 99 -2.65 -19.61 11.83
C VAL A 99 -3.82 -19.26 12.75
N MET A 100 -3.93 -18.02 13.22
CA MET A 100 -5.05 -17.56 14.03
C MET A 100 -6.38 -17.64 13.25
N ALA A 101 -6.41 -17.18 12.00
CA ALA A 101 -7.60 -17.23 11.14
C ALA A 101 -8.10 -18.67 10.98
N LYS A 102 -7.20 -19.64 10.75
CA LYS A 102 -7.54 -21.08 10.67
C LYS A 102 -8.14 -21.59 11.99
N LYS A 103 -7.58 -21.21 13.14
CA LYS A 103 -8.15 -21.58 14.47
C LYS A 103 -9.53 -20.98 14.70
N LEU A 104 -9.83 -19.83 14.10
CA LEU A 104 -11.15 -19.18 14.13
C LEU A 104 -12.16 -19.80 13.16
N GLY A 105 -11.75 -20.82 12.37
CA GLY A 105 -12.62 -21.53 11.42
C GLY A 105 -12.60 -20.96 10.01
N PHE A 106 -11.72 -20.04 9.69
CA PHE A 106 -11.56 -19.51 8.34
C PHE A 106 -10.68 -20.41 7.47
N GLU A 107 -11.12 -20.69 6.25
CA GLU A 107 -10.24 -21.18 5.20
C GLU A 107 -9.63 -19.96 4.50
N VAL A 108 -8.31 -19.85 4.52
CA VAL A 108 -7.60 -18.65 4.05
C VAL A 108 -7.04 -18.86 2.66
N ILE A 109 -7.39 -17.95 1.74
CA ILE A 109 -6.73 -17.78 0.44
C ILE A 109 -6.01 -16.44 0.46
N ILE A 110 -4.80 -16.41 -0.08
CA ILE A 110 -4.00 -15.17 -0.25
C ILE A 110 -3.80 -14.96 -1.74
N ILE A 111 -4.10 -13.75 -2.21
CA ILE A 111 -3.75 -13.24 -3.54
C ILE A 111 -2.96 -11.95 -3.32
N ASP A 112 -1.67 -12.01 -3.58
CA ASP A 112 -0.71 -10.97 -3.22
C ASP A 112 0.37 -10.86 -4.30
N HIS A 113 1.16 -9.78 -4.29
CA HIS A 113 2.27 -9.54 -5.19
C HIS A 113 3.55 -9.08 -4.48
N HIS A 114 3.49 -8.96 -3.17
CA HIS A 114 4.62 -8.49 -2.36
C HIS A 114 5.77 -9.49 -2.32
N GLN A 115 6.98 -9.01 -2.01
CA GLN A 115 8.16 -9.84 -1.93
C GLN A 115 8.06 -10.89 -0.82
N ILE A 116 8.30 -12.14 -1.16
CA ILE A 116 8.39 -13.25 -0.21
C ILE A 116 9.78 -13.25 0.40
N LEU A 117 9.88 -13.00 1.72
CA LEU A 117 11.18 -12.89 2.38
C LEU A 117 11.80 -14.25 2.70
N ASP A 118 11.08 -15.14 3.39
CA ASP A 118 11.60 -16.42 3.84
C ASP A 118 10.78 -17.62 3.35
N LYS A 119 9.51 -17.66 3.73
CA LYS A 119 8.57 -18.75 3.44
C LYS A 119 7.17 -18.24 3.17
N LEU A 120 6.30 -19.10 2.71
CA LEU A 120 4.88 -18.80 2.56
C LEU A 120 4.14 -19.04 3.89
N PRO A 121 3.10 -18.25 4.19
CA PRO A 121 2.19 -18.54 5.29
C PRO A 121 1.39 -19.82 5.02
N GLU A 122 0.90 -20.47 6.07
CA GLU A 122 0.12 -21.71 6.00
C GLU A 122 -1.33 -21.49 5.55
N ALA A 123 -1.56 -20.64 4.54
CA ALA A 123 -2.85 -20.48 3.92
C ALA A 123 -3.23 -21.72 3.09
N SER A 124 -4.53 -21.90 2.85
CA SER A 124 -5.02 -23.04 2.03
C SER A 124 -4.54 -22.95 0.59
N ILE A 125 -4.52 -21.74 0.03
CA ILE A 125 -3.98 -21.46 -1.30
C ILE A 125 -3.30 -20.09 -1.25
N VAL A 126 -2.11 -20.00 -1.89
CA VAL A 126 -1.41 -18.73 -2.12
C VAL A 126 -1.22 -18.55 -3.62
N VAL A 127 -1.60 -17.39 -4.11
CA VAL A 127 -1.31 -16.89 -5.47
C VAL A 127 -0.43 -15.67 -5.34
N ASP A 128 0.78 -15.78 -5.84
CA ASP A 128 1.75 -14.70 -5.93
C ASP A 128 2.73 -15.07 -7.05
N PRO A 129 2.90 -14.25 -8.09
CA PRO A 129 3.84 -14.52 -9.17
C PRO A 129 5.30 -14.70 -8.71
N LYS A 130 5.65 -14.12 -7.55
CA LYS A 130 7.00 -14.19 -6.96
C LYS A 130 7.25 -15.46 -6.12
N GLN A 131 6.22 -16.32 -5.96
CA GLN A 131 6.37 -17.55 -5.16
C GLN A 131 7.28 -18.60 -5.82
N ASN A 132 8.00 -19.36 -5.02
CA ASN A 132 8.87 -20.43 -5.51
C ASN A 132 8.12 -21.43 -6.40
N GLY A 133 8.71 -21.74 -7.57
CA GLY A 133 8.15 -22.65 -8.56
C GLY A 133 6.98 -22.08 -9.37
N ASP A 134 6.71 -20.79 -9.27
CA ASP A 134 5.87 -20.08 -10.22
C ASP A 134 6.63 -19.87 -11.53
N LYS A 135 6.01 -20.26 -12.66
CA LYS A 135 6.61 -20.18 -14.01
C LYS A 135 6.00 -19.05 -14.86
N TYR A 136 5.15 -18.23 -14.27
CA TYR A 136 4.60 -17.09 -14.98
C TYR A 136 5.72 -16.11 -15.34
N PRO A 137 5.83 -15.66 -16.59
CA PRO A 137 7.01 -14.90 -17.04
C PRO A 137 7.10 -13.53 -16.38
N PHE A 138 5.99 -12.82 -16.25
CA PHE A 138 5.95 -11.48 -15.69
C PHE A 138 5.59 -11.49 -14.21
N LYS A 139 6.51 -11.02 -13.35
CA LYS A 139 6.40 -11.11 -11.89
C LYS A 139 5.86 -9.83 -11.24
N GLU A 140 5.82 -8.74 -11.98
CA GLU A 140 5.57 -7.40 -11.45
C GLU A 140 4.12 -6.92 -11.71
N LEU A 141 3.15 -7.84 -11.65
CA LEU A 141 1.74 -7.47 -11.64
C LEU A 141 1.35 -6.87 -10.29
N ALA A 142 0.54 -5.81 -10.29
CA ALA A 142 -0.22 -5.40 -9.11
C ALA A 142 -1.26 -6.46 -8.74
N THR A 143 -1.71 -6.50 -7.48
CA THR A 143 -2.73 -7.47 -7.04
C THR A 143 -4.04 -7.32 -7.83
N ALA A 144 -4.46 -6.09 -8.16
CA ALA A 144 -5.62 -5.85 -9.04
C ALA A 144 -5.46 -6.52 -10.41
N GLY A 145 -4.25 -6.51 -10.99
CA GLY A 145 -3.93 -7.21 -12.24
C GLY A 145 -4.03 -8.72 -12.11
N ILE A 146 -3.55 -9.30 -11.01
CA ILE A 146 -3.67 -10.73 -10.72
C ILE A 146 -5.15 -11.12 -10.58
N VAL A 147 -5.94 -10.32 -9.86
CA VAL A 147 -7.38 -10.54 -9.66
C VAL A 147 -8.14 -10.35 -10.95
N PHE A 148 -7.75 -9.43 -11.83
CA PHE A 148 -8.33 -9.29 -13.16
C PHE A 148 -8.13 -10.57 -13.99
N LYS A 149 -6.92 -11.13 -14.03
CA LYS A 149 -6.65 -12.42 -14.69
C LYS A 149 -7.48 -13.58 -14.10
N LEU A 150 -7.66 -13.58 -12.78
CA LEU A 150 -8.54 -14.53 -12.10
C LEU A 150 -9.98 -14.34 -12.55
N SER A 151 -10.43 -13.10 -12.74
CA SER A 151 -11.78 -12.75 -13.17
C SER A 151 -12.04 -13.17 -14.61
N GLU A 152 -11.07 -12.99 -15.52
CA GLU A 152 -11.14 -13.51 -16.89
C GLU A 152 -11.29 -15.04 -16.90
N LEU A 153 -10.53 -15.73 -16.04
CA LEU A 153 -10.63 -17.19 -15.91
C LEU A 153 -11.98 -17.65 -15.34
N LEU A 154 -12.54 -16.90 -14.39
CA LEU A 154 -13.82 -17.22 -13.74
C LEU A 154 -15.03 -16.92 -14.62
N LEU A 155 -15.05 -15.77 -15.26
CA LEU A 155 -16.20 -15.27 -16.01
C LEU A 155 -16.22 -15.78 -17.46
N LYS A 156 -15.06 -16.03 -18.06
CA LYS A 156 -14.95 -16.56 -19.43
C LYS A 156 -15.97 -15.91 -20.39
N ASN A 157 -16.92 -16.70 -20.91
CA ASN A 157 -17.92 -16.28 -21.90
C ASN A 157 -18.97 -15.29 -21.33
N ILE A 158 -19.06 -15.11 -20.02
CA ILE A 158 -19.99 -14.14 -19.40
C ILE A 158 -19.34 -12.77 -19.13
N MET A 159 -18.02 -12.66 -19.31
CA MET A 159 -17.34 -11.37 -19.24
C MET A 159 -17.66 -10.57 -20.51
N THR A 160 -18.51 -9.57 -20.38
CA THR A 160 -18.79 -8.64 -21.47
C THR A 160 -17.62 -7.67 -21.67
N GLU A 161 -17.50 -7.09 -22.87
CA GLU A 161 -16.48 -6.09 -23.17
C GLU A 161 -16.58 -4.87 -22.23
N ASN A 162 -17.78 -4.41 -21.91
CA ASN A 162 -17.98 -3.31 -20.97
C ASN A 162 -17.51 -3.68 -19.56
N LEU A 163 -17.75 -4.91 -19.10
CA LEU A 163 -17.30 -5.36 -17.79
C LEU A 163 -15.76 -5.46 -17.76
N ARG A 164 -15.16 -5.96 -18.84
CA ARG A 164 -13.71 -6.06 -18.99
C ARG A 164 -13.07 -4.66 -18.93
N LYS A 165 -13.57 -3.71 -19.71
CA LYS A 165 -13.11 -2.31 -19.70
C LYS A 165 -13.24 -1.69 -18.31
N ASN A 166 -14.36 -1.90 -17.66
CA ASN A 166 -14.62 -1.41 -16.31
C ASN A 166 -13.61 -1.96 -15.26
N PHE A 167 -13.21 -3.21 -15.40
CA PHE A 167 -12.16 -3.78 -14.55
C PHE A 167 -10.78 -3.19 -14.88
N LEU A 168 -10.47 -3.01 -16.16
CA LEU A 168 -9.21 -2.42 -16.59
C LEU A 168 -9.01 -0.98 -16.12
N GLU A 169 -10.08 -0.18 -16.01
CA GLU A 169 -10.01 1.14 -15.36
C GLU A 169 -9.41 1.04 -13.95
N LEU A 170 -9.90 0.08 -13.15
CA LEU A 170 -9.42 -0.14 -11.79
C LEU A 170 -7.99 -0.68 -11.77
N VAL A 171 -7.68 -1.63 -12.66
CA VAL A 171 -6.32 -2.20 -12.78
C VAL A 171 -5.30 -1.12 -13.16
N ALA A 172 -5.64 -0.25 -14.11
CA ALA A 172 -4.75 0.85 -14.51
C ALA A 172 -4.47 1.80 -13.35
N LEU A 173 -5.52 2.25 -12.66
CA LEU A 173 -5.38 3.13 -11.51
C LEU A 173 -4.55 2.49 -10.38
N ALA A 174 -4.79 1.22 -10.08
CA ALA A 174 -4.07 0.45 -9.07
C ALA A 174 -2.59 0.28 -9.43
N THR A 175 -2.30 -0.19 -10.65
CA THR A 175 -0.94 -0.42 -11.15
C THR A 175 -0.09 0.86 -11.14
N ILE A 176 -0.70 2.01 -11.50
CA ILE A 176 -0.03 3.32 -11.45
C ILE A 176 0.18 3.78 -10.01
N ALA A 177 -0.83 3.58 -9.15
CA ALA A 177 -0.78 4.00 -7.74
C ALA A 177 0.30 3.26 -6.96
N ASP A 178 0.47 1.98 -7.22
CA ASP A 178 1.46 1.11 -6.59
C ASP A 178 2.85 1.19 -7.26
N MET A 179 3.00 2.11 -8.24
CA MET A 179 4.26 2.39 -8.93
C MET A 179 4.88 1.17 -9.61
N MET A 180 4.04 0.22 -10.06
CA MET A 180 4.52 -0.97 -10.76
C MET A 180 5.16 -0.63 -12.11
N PRO A 181 6.14 -1.42 -12.58
CA PRO A 181 6.78 -1.20 -13.88
C PRO A 181 5.77 -1.12 -15.03
N ARG A 182 5.91 -0.10 -15.88
CA ARG A 182 5.04 0.11 -17.06
C ARG A 182 5.55 -0.65 -18.27
N GLU A 183 5.66 -1.95 -18.13
CA GLU A 183 6.17 -2.86 -19.15
C GLU A 183 5.30 -4.11 -19.24
N GLU A 184 5.49 -4.91 -20.26
CA GLU A 184 4.78 -6.17 -20.49
C GLU A 184 3.25 -6.02 -20.31
N GLU A 185 2.61 -6.87 -19.51
CA GLU A 185 1.16 -6.83 -19.29
C GLU A 185 0.68 -5.57 -18.57
N ASN A 186 1.47 -5.02 -17.65
CA ASN A 186 1.12 -3.77 -16.98
C ASN A 186 0.95 -2.63 -17.98
N LYS A 187 1.81 -2.56 -19.01
CA LYS A 187 1.68 -1.55 -20.07
C LYS A 187 0.34 -1.69 -20.79
N ILE A 188 -0.03 -2.90 -21.19
CA ILE A 188 -1.30 -3.19 -21.87
C ILE A 188 -2.49 -2.81 -20.98
N PHE A 189 -2.48 -3.23 -19.71
CA PHE A 189 -3.55 -2.93 -18.76
C PHE A 189 -3.70 -1.44 -18.51
N ILE A 190 -2.58 -0.72 -18.41
CA ILE A 190 -2.60 0.75 -18.23
C ILE A 190 -3.16 1.43 -19.47
N GLU A 191 -2.70 1.06 -20.68
CA GLU A 191 -3.15 1.68 -21.93
C GLU A 191 -4.65 1.46 -22.15
N GLU A 192 -5.12 0.22 -22.09
CA GLU A 192 -6.55 -0.11 -22.27
C GLU A 192 -7.43 0.48 -21.14
N GLY A 193 -6.95 0.46 -19.91
CA GLY A 193 -7.69 1.01 -18.78
C GLY A 193 -7.80 2.53 -18.81
N LEU A 194 -6.74 3.24 -19.21
CA LEU A 194 -6.77 4.70 -19.36
C LEU A 194 -7.64 5.14 -20.54
N GLU A 195 -7.63 4.41 -21.67
CA GLU A 195 -8.54 4.66 -22.78
C GLU A 195 -10.01 4.53 -22.35
N SER A 196 -10.33 3.48 -21.59
CA SER A 196 -11.67 3.29 -21.03
C SER A 196 -12.05 4.39 -20.02
N LEU A 197 -11.08 4.85 -19.22
CA LEU A 197 -11.29 5.84 -18.15
C LEU A 197 -11.80 7.18 -18.68
N GLU A 198 -11.43 7.58 -19.89
CA GLU A 198 -11.92 8.83 -20.52
C GLU A 198 -13.44 8.85 -20.71
N SER A 199 -14.05 7.68 -20.90
CA SER A 199 -15.50 7.51 -21.09
C SER A 199 -16.14 6.71 -19.95
N THR A 200 -15.54 6.72 -18.77
CA THR A 200 -16.01 5.95 -17.61
C THR A 200 -17.47 6.25 -17.27
N PHE A 201 -18.21 5.21 -16.93
CA PHE A 201 -19.57 5.35 -16.39
C PHE A 201 -19.61 5.23 -14.86
N ARG A 202 -18.45 4.99 -14.19
CA ARG A 202 -18.38 4.98 -12.73
C ARG A 202 -18.59 6.38 -12.15
N PRO A 203 -19.68 6.63 -11.40
CA PRO A 203 -19.97 7.96 -10.86
C PRO A 203 -18.81 8.52 -10.03
N GLY A 204 -18.14 7.67 -9.25
CA GLY A 204 -17.00 8.08 -8.43
C GLY A 204 -15.80 8.58 -9.21
N ILE A 205 -15.54 8.04 -10.41
CA ILE A 205 -14.47 8.52 -11.29
C ILE A 205 -14.98 9.71 -12.13
N LYS A 206 -16.21 9.62 -12.64
CA LYS A 206 -16.83 10.68 -13.44
C LYS A 206 -16.88 12.01 -12.66
N ALA A 207 -17.11 11.95 -11.35
CA ALA A 207 -17.09 13.14 -10.50
C ALA A 207 -15.80 13.96 -10.64
N PHE A 208 -14.64 13.33 -10.75
CA PHE A 208 -13.37 14.02 -10.94
C PHE A 208 -13.31 14.76 -12.30
N PHE A 209 -13.83 14.15 -13.37
CA PHE A 209 -13.79 14.74 -14.70
C PHE A 209 -14.76 15.90 -14.87
N GLU A 210 -15.84 15.93 -14.08
CA GLU A 210 -16.86 17.01 -14.12
C GLU A 210 -16.55 18.17 -13.16
N MET A 211 -15.51 18.07 -12.33
CA MET A 211 -15.18 19.14 -11.38
C MET A 211 -14.15 20.10 -11.94
N LYS A 212 -14.41 21.42 -11.81
CA LYS A 212 -13.51 22.51 -12.24
C LYS A 212 -12.06 22.35 -11.72
N ALA A 213 -11.86 21.76 -10.55
CA ALA A 213 -10.55 21.53 -9.97
C ALA A 213 -9.66 20.59 -10.82
N PHE A 214 -10.23 19.90 -11.80
CA PHE A 214 -9.51 18.98 -12.69
C PHE A 214 -9.53 19.43 -14.16
N GLU A 215 -10.29 20.48 -14.52
CA GLU A 215 -10.35 21.04 -15.88
C GLU A 215 -9.02 21.68 -16.32
N SER A 216 -8.25 22.22 -15.37
CA SER A 216 -6.98 22.91 -15.65
C SER A 216 -5.83 21.97 -16.06
N PHE A 217 -6.04 20.66 -15.98
CA PHE A 217 -5.04 19.68 -16.41
C PHE A 217 -5.23 19.37 -17.91
N GLU A 218 -4.45 20.02 -18.77
CA GLU A 218 -4.43 19.75 -20.22
C GLU A 218 -3.93 18.33 -20.53
N ASP A 219 -2.97 17.83 -19.74
CA ASP A 219 -2.41 16.47 -19.86
C ASP A 219 -3.25 15.47 -19.08
N PHE A 220 -3.82 14.50 -19.79
CA PHE A 220 -4.63 13.41 -19.22
C PHE A 220 -3.86 12.59 -18.14
N ASN A 221 -2.59 12.29 -18.38
CA ASN A 221 -1.78 11.53 -17.41
C ASN A 221 -1.58 12.31 -16.09
N ARG A 222 -1.42 13.63 -16.17
CA ARG A 222 -1.37 14.50 -14.98
C ARG A 222 -2.69 14.52 -14.26
N ARG A 223 -3.81 14.55 -15.00
CA ARG A 223 -5.16 14.45 -14.41
C ARG A 223 -5.33 13.12 -13.67
N VAL A 224 -4.99 11.99 -14.29
CA VAL A 224 -5.03 10.66 -13.67
C VAL A 224 -4.15 10.61 -12.43
N SER A 225 -2.92 11.11 -12.49
CA SER A 225 -2.03 11.17 -11.33
C SER A 225 -2.63 11.97 -10.18
N LYS A 226 -3.34 13.06 -10.49
CA LYS A 226 -4.07 13.84 -9.48
C LYS A 226 -5.25 13.07 -8.90
N ILE A 227 -6.03 12.37 -9.73
CA ILE A 227 -7.13 11.50 -9.29
C ILE A 227 -6.60 10.44 -8.32
N ILE A 228 -5.54 9.72 -8.69
CA ILE A 228 -4.88 8.71 -7.84
C ILE A 228 -4.45 9.34 -6.51
N SER A 229 -3.84 10.52 -6.55
CA SER A 229 -3.41 11.24 -5.34
C SER A 229 -4.58 11.54 -4.39
N ILE A 230 -5.79 11.80 -4.91
CA ILE A 230 -6.99 12.05 -4.10
C ILE A 230 -7.62 10.74 -3.63
N LEU A 231 -7.68 9.71 -4.47
CA LEU A 231 -8.15 8.38 -4.07
C LEU A 231 -7.31 7.79 -2.93
N ASN A 232 -6.02 8.11 -2.87
CA ASN A 232 -5.11 7.69 -1.79
C ASN A 232 -5.18 8.60 -0.53
N VAL A 233 -6.08 9.59 -0.51
CA VAL A 233 -6.30 10.38 0.73
C VAL A 233 -7.00 9.51 1.75
N ARG A 234 -6.39 9.36 2.92
CA ARG A 234 -7.00 8.61 4.01
C ARG A 234 -8.25 9.32 4.53
N ASP A 235 -9.36 8.67 4.31
CA ASP A 235 -10.66 8.99 4.90
C ASP A 235 -11.42 7.68 5.06
N VAL A 236 -11.61 7.25 6.29
CA VAL A 236 -12.26 5.98 6.62
C VAL A 236 -13.59 6.30 7.29
N GLU A 237 -14.66 5.72 6.78
CA GLU A 237 -16.00 5.84 7.34
C GLU A 237 -16.67 4.47 7.28
N ASN A 238 -17.22 4.01 8.41
CA ASN A 238 -17.80 2.66 8.55
C ASN A 238 -16.81 1.53 8.19
N ASN A 239 -15.54 1.70 8.51
CA ASN A 239 -14.41 0.82 8.14
C ASN A 239 -14.18 0.68 6.64
N LEU A 240 -14.69 1.60 5.82
CA LEU A 240 -14.49 1.63 4.37
C LEU A 240 -13.62 2.82 3.97
N PRO A 241 -12.53 2.60 3.23
CA PRO A 241 -11.71 3.68 2.67
C PRO A 241 -12.50 4.56 1.70
N ALA A 242 -12.14 5.83 1.59
CA ALA A 242 -12.76 6.75 0.63
C ALA A 242 -12.66 6.27 -0.81
N SER A 243 -11.53 5.67 -1.20
CA SER A 243 -11.34 5.03 -2.50
C SER A 243 -12.41 3.97 -2.78
N PHE A 244 -12.67 3.08 -1.81
CA PHE A 244 -13.72 2.07 -1.96
C PHE A 244 -15.10 2.71 -2.08
N ARG A 245 -15.44 3.68 -1.23
CA ARG A 245 -16.73 4.40 -1.27
C ARG A 245 -16.96 5.12 -2.59
N LEU A 246 -15.93 5.82 -3.11
CA LEU A 246 -15.99 6.49 -4.42
C LEU A 246 -16.14 5.50 -5.57
N LEU A 247 -15.27 4.49 -5.63
CA LEU A 247 -15.24 3.56 -6.76
C LEU A 247 -16.45 2.62 -6.82
N THR A 248 -17.20 2.49 -5.71
CA THR A 248 -18.45 1.71 -5.64
C THR A 248 -19.71 2.57 -5.57
N SER A 249 -19.58 3.90 -5.58
CA SER A 249 -20.72 4.82 -5.56
C SER A 249 -21.59 4.68 -6.80
N SER A 250 -22.91 4.72 -6.60
CA SER A 250 -23.91 4.79 -7.67
C SER A 250 -24.44 6.20 -7.91
N SER A 251 -24.04 7.19 -7.09
CA SER A 251 -24.50 8.57 -7.15
C SER A 251 -23.35 9.50 -7.55
N LEU A 252 -23.54 10.26 -8.62
CA LEU A 252 -22.58 11.26 -9.09
C LEU A 252 -22.50 12.43 -8.10
N GLU A 253 -23.62 12.88 -7.56
CA GLU A 253 -23.67 14.00 -6.64
C GLU A 253 -23.01 13.69 -5.30
N GLU A 254 -23.29 12.51 -4.72
CA GLU A 254 -22.60 12.06 -3.50
C GLU A 254 -21.09 11.91 -3.74
N SER A 255 -20.71 11.44 -4.92
CA SER A 255 -19.30 11.32 -5.31
C SER A 255 -18.61 12.67 -5.39
N LYS A 256 -19.25 13.70 -5.96
CA LYS A 256 -18.72 15.07 -6.03
C LYS A 256 -18.48 15.63 -4.62
N VAL A 257 -19.46 15.48 -3.71
CA VAL A 257 -19.32 15.91 -2.31
C VAL A 257 -18.15 15.23 -1.63
N LEU A 258 -17.99 13.91 -1.84
CA LEU A 258 -16.85 13.17 -1.25
C LEU A 258 -15.52 13.61 -1.86
N VAL A 259 -15.45 13.84 -3.17
CA VAL A 259 -14.23 14.34 -3.82
C VAL A 259 -13.85 15.73 -3.30
N GLU A 260 -14.80 16.65 -3.11
CA GLU A 260 -14.54 17.95 -2.49
C GLU A 260 -13.94 17.83 -1.08
N LYS A 261 -14.54 16.99 -0.25
CA LYS A 261 -14.02 16.70 1.09
C LYS A 261 -12.58 16.16 1.04
N LEU A 262 -12.27 15.27 0.10
CA LEU A 262 -10.94 14.70 -0.05
C LEU A 262 -9.92 15.71 -0.60
N LEU A 263 -10.35 16.61 -1.51
CA LEU A 263 -9.51 17.71 -1.99
C LEU A 263 -9.11 18.65 -0.85
N GLU A 264 -10.06 19.02 0.00
CA GLU A 264 -9.79 19.84 1.18
C GLU A 264 -8.82 19.16 2.15
N LYS A 265 -9.06 17.88 2.47
CA LYS A 265 -8.14 17.08 3.30
C LYS A 265 -6.73 17.00 2.68
N SER A 266 -6.65 16.80 1.38
CA SER A 266 -5.37 16.76 0.66
C SER A 266 -4.63 18.11 0.73
N LYS A 267 -5.36 19.21 0.63
CA LYS A 267 -4.81 20.57 0.75
C LYS A 267 -4.26 20.80 2.16
N LEU A 268 -5.08 20.58 3.18
CA LEU A 268 -4.67 20.71 4.59
C LEU A 268 -3.45 19.82 4.93
N ARG A 269 -3.43 18.59 4.40
CA ARG A 269 -2.27 17.70 4.58
C ARG A 269 -0.99 18.29 3.97
N LYS A 270 -1.07 18.87 2.76
CA LYS A 270 0.07 19.52 2.10
C LYS A 270 0.56 20.74 2.87
N GLU A 271 -0.35 21.55 3.38
CA GLU A 271 -0.03 22.72 4.21
C GLU A 271 0.71 22.30 5.48
N LYS A 272 0.22 21.28 6.20
CA LYS A 272 0.91 20.74 7.38
C LYS A 272 2.30 20.16 7.05
N ILE A 273 2.44 19.42 5.94
CA ILE A 273 3.74 18.91 5.50
C ILE A 273 4.70 20.07 5.23
N LYS A 274 4.24 21.10 4.54
CA LYS A 274 5.04 22.31 4.27
C LYS A 274 5.48 22.98 5.57
N GLU A 275 4.56 23.22 6.49
CA GLU A 275 4.85 23.81 7.80
C GLU A 275 5.90 23.02 8.60
N ILE A 276 5.74 21.69 8.67
CA ILE A 276 6.72 20.82 9.35
C ILE A 276 8.07 20.90 8.66
N THR A 277 8.09 20.88 7.32
CA THR A 277 9.32 20.96 6.52
C THR A 277 10.06 22.26 6.79
N GLU A 278 9.38 23.40 6.75
CA GLU A 278 9.95 24.73 7.03
C GLU A 278 10.53 24.82 8.46
N ARG A 279 9.79 24.34 9.45
CA ARG A 279 10.29 24.28 10.86
C ARG A 279 11.54 23.41 11.03
N ILE A 280 11.66 22.35 10.24
CA ILE A 280 12.85 21.49 10.25
C ILE A 280 14.02 22.23 9.58
N GLU A 281 13.79 22.89 8.45
CA GLU A 281 14.80 23.63 7.70
C GLU A 281 15.40 24.78 8.52
N GLU A 282 14.60 25.50 9.28
CA GLU A 282 15.08 26.53 10.21
C GLU A 282 16.04 25.98 11.28
N LYS A 283 15.88 24.71 11.67
CA LYS A 283 16.78 24.06 12.63
C LYS A 283 18.04 23.52 11.95
N ILE A 284 17.92 22.96 10.74
CA ILE A 284 19.06 22.38 9.99
C ILE A 284 20.10 23.45 9.64
N SER A 285 19.66 24.67 9.30
CA SER A 285 20.57 25.78 8.94
C SER A 285 21.57 26.14 10.01
N ARG A 286 21.37 25.68 11.25
CA ARG A 286 22.20 25.95 12.42
C ARG A 286 23.19 24.84 12.78
N GLU A 287 23.11 23.66 12.17
CA GLU A 287 23.89 22.48 12.55
C GLU A 287 24.54 21.78 11.34
N ALA A 288 25.87 21.69 11.32
CA ALA A 288 26.66 20.98 10.30
C ALA A 288 26.75 19.46 10.56
N GLU A 289 25.71 18.82 11.13
CA GLU A 289 25.73 17.40 11.47
C GLU A 289 25.64 16.51 10.21
N PRO A 290 26.26 15.32 10.21
CA PRO A 290 26.24 14.38 9.08
C PRO A 290 24.87 13.70 8.87
N ILE A 291 23.97 13.78 9.85
CA ILE A 291 22.59 13.28 9.79
C ILE A 291 21.61 14.39 10.20
N ILE A 292 20.36 14.22 9.83
CA ILE A 292 19.26 15.05 10.32
C ILE A 292 18.47 14.20 11.32
N PHE A 293 18.37 14.65 12.58
CA PHE A 293 17.74 13.92 13.67
C PHE A 293 16.84 14.86 14.48
N ILE A 294 15.56 14.92 14.12
CA ILE A 294 14.62 15.91 14.66
C ILE A 294 13.28 15.26 14.97
N GLY A 295 12.69 15.62 16.11
CA GLY A 295 11.37 15.16 16.53
C GLY A 295 10.56 16.20 17.26
N SER A 296 9.24 16.04 17.25
CA SER A 296 8.28 16.87 17.99
C SER A 296 7.11 16.03 18.52
N PRO A 297 6.52 16.36 19.65
CA PRO A 297 5.27 15.76 20.11
C PRO A 297 4.08 16.17 19.24
N ASP A 298 4.13 17.34 18.61
CA ASP A 298 3.02 17.94 17.87
C ASP A 298 2.84 17.36 16.46
N TRP A 299 3.83 16.60 15.95
CA TRP A 299 3.77 16.09 14.59
C TRP A 299 2.88 14.85 14.48
N GLU A 300 2.05 14.83 13.44
CA GLU A 300 1.27 13.64 13.11
C GLU A 300 2.20 12.57 12.51
N PHE A 301 2.15 11.36 13.05
CA PHE A 301 3.01 10.24 12.62
C PHE A 301 2.88 9.96 11.10
N THR A 302 1.67 10.09 10.55
CA THR A 302 1.38 9.86 9.13
C THR A 302 1.99 10.88 8.17
N LEU A 303 2.44 12.03 8.68
CA LEU A 303 3.07 13.08 7.88
C LEU A 303 4.60 12.97 7.87
N ILE A 304 5.20 12.49 8.95
CA ILE A 304 6.66 12.51 9.14
C ILE A 304 7.42 11.69 8.10
N SER A 305 6.82 10.64 7.55
CA SER A 305 7.44 9.83 6.50
C SER A 305 7.63 10.63 5.20
N THR A 306 6.60 11.38 4.79
CA THR A 306 6.68 12.27 3.62
C THR A 306 7.66 13.41 3.84
N VAL A 307 7.63 14.01 5.03
CA VAL A 307 8.58 15.08 5.42
C VAL A 307 10.01 14.55 5.40
N ALA A 308 10.26 13.36 5.96
CA ALA A 308 11.59 12.76 5.94
C ALA A 308 12.10 12.52 4.51
N SER A 309 11.23 12.10 3.59
CA SER A 309 11.59 11.93 2.18
C SER A 309 11.98 13.27 1.53
N ILE A 310 11.19 14.32 1.73
CA ILE A 310 11.46 15.67 1.19
C ILE A 310 12.79 16.19 1.73
N ILE A 311 12.99 16.14 3.03
CA ILE A 311 14.22 16.62 3.69
C ILE A 311 15.44 15.80 3.25
N CYS A 312 15.33 14.46 3.22
CA CYS A 312 16.42 13.60 2.76
C CYS A 312 16.82 13.90 1.32
N GLN A 313 15.86 14.07 0.42
CA GLN A 313 16.11 14.39 -0.99
C GLN A 313 16.76 15.77 -1.15
N ARG A 314 16.32 16.76 -0.38
CA ARG A 314 16.83 18.14 -0.45
C ARG A 314 18.25 18.30 0.11
N TYR A 315 18.52 17.66 1.24
CA TYR A 315 19.81 17.81 1.95
C TYR A 315 20.81 16.69 1.69
N GLN A 316 20.40 15.60 1.01
CA GLN A 316 21.25 14.44 0.72
C GLN A 316 21.94 13.88 1.97
N LYS A 317 21.21 13.85 3.09
CA LYS A 317 21.67 13.33 4.39
C LYS A 317 20.72 12.26 4.93
N PRO A 318 21.23 11.24 5.65
CA PRO A 318 20.37 10.35 6.43
C PRO A 318 19.48 11.14 7.36
N THR A 319 18.17 10.96 7.23
CA THR A 319 17.15 11.81 7.86
C THR A 319 16.26 10.96 8.76
N PHE A 320 16.28 11.27 10.05
CA PHE A 320 15.52 10.63 11.13
C PHE A 320 14.48 11.63 11.64
N ILE A 321 13.23 11.43 11.28
CA ILE A 321 12.12 12.28 11.76
C ILE A 321 11.23 11.44 12.66
N PHE A 322 10.87 11.98 13.84
CA PHE A 322 10.09 11.20 14.80
C PHE A 322 9.05 12.02 15.57
N LYS A 323 7.98 11.34 15.96
CA LYS A 323 6.99 11.83 16.90
C LYS A 323 7.42 11.44 18.32
N LYS A 324 7.47 12.42 19.23
CA LYS A 324 7.68 12.17 20.65
C LYS A 324 6.34 11.86 21.31
N LEU A 325 6.25 10.70 21.96
CA LEU A 325 5.17 10.35 22.88
C LEU A 325 5.66 10.56 24.34
N GLU A 326 4.84 10.27 25.32
CA GLU A 326 5.19 10.51 26.74
C GLU A 326 6.47 9.79 27.18
N THR A 327 6.62 8.51 26.89
CA THR A 327 7.75 7.70 27.35
C THR A 327 8.69 7.24 26.21
N GLU A 328 8.18 7.18 24.99
CA GLU A 328 8.90 6.70 23.82
C GLU A 328 8.70 7.60 22.61
N SER A 329 9.52 7.42 21.60
CA SER A 329 9.40 8.06 20.30
C SER A 329 9.30 7.04 19.19
N ILE A 330 8.49 7.35 18.18
CA ILE A 330 8.32 6.53 16.99
C ILE A 330 8.76 7.36 15.79
N GLY A 331 9.68 6.84 14.99
CA GLY A 331 10.27 7.57 13.89
C GLY A 331 10.35 6.81 12.58
N THR A 332 10.53 7.58 11.54
CA THR A 332 10.84 7.13 10.18
C THR A 332 12.23 7.58 9.79
N VAL A 333 12.88 6.80 8.95
CA VAL A 333 14.20 7.08 8.42
C VAL A 333 14.17 7.08 6.90
N ARG A 334 14.85 8.05 6.31
CA ARG A 334 15.12 8.07 4.86
C ARG A 334 16.60 8.34 4.66
N THR A 335 17.18 7.67 3.68
CA THR A 335 18.61 7.83 3.35
C THR A 335 18.79 8.08 1.86
N PRO A 336 19.81 8.85 1.47
CA PRO A 336 20.20 8.96 0.07
C PRO A 336 20.71 7.63 -0.46
N ALA A 337 20.80 7.49 -1.78
CA ALA A 337 21.37 6.32 -2.44
C ALA A 337 22.79 6.05 -1.91
N GLY A 338 23.11 4.78 -1.72
CA GLY A 338 24.42 4.35 -1.17
C GLY A 338 24.45 4.23 0.36
N VAL A 339 23.45 4.74 1.10
CA VAL A 339 23.40 4.63 2.56
C VAL A 339 22.28 3.69 3.00
N ASP A 340 22.61 2.61 3.67
CA ASP A 340 21.65 1.66 4.24
C ASP A 340 21.23 2.09 5.66
N SER A 341 20.00 2.54 5.80
CA SER A 341 19.41 3.00 7.07
C SER A 341 19.34 1.89 8.12
N VAL A 342 19.06 0.65 7.69
CA VAL A 342 18.92 -0.49 8.60
C VAL A 342 20.30 -0.89 9.13
N SER A 343 21.31 -0.95 8.27
CA SER A 343 22.69 -1.23 8.66
C SER A 343 23.25 -0.15 9.58
N LEU A 344 22.93 1.14 9.33
CA LEU A 344 23.30 2.26 10.19
C LEU A 344 22.69 2.10 11.60
N MET A 345 21.39 1.80 11.69
CA MET A 345 20.73 1.57 12.98
C MET A 345 21.22 0.30 13.68
N LYS A 346 21.56 -0.75 12.92
CA LYS A 346 22.10 -2.02 13.46
C LYS A 346 23.40 -1.80 14.24
N LYS A 347 24.26 -0.87 13.81
CA LYS A 347 25.47 -0.50 14.54
C LYS A 347 25.17 0.15 15.89
N CYS A 348 23.96 0.74 16.04
CA CYS A 348 23.49 1.41 17.26
C CYS A 348 22.36 0.62 17.98
N LYS A 349 22.22 -0.70 17.72
CA LYS A 349 21.10 -1.56 18.13
C LYS A 349 20.78 -1.58 19.64
N LYS A 350 21.70 -1.16 20.49
CA LYS A 350 21.50 -1.14 21.95
C LYS A 350 20.55 -0.03 22.45
N TYR A 351 20.20 0.95 21.59
CA TYR A 351 19.38 2.07 21.99
C TYR A 351 17.91 1.97 21.56
N PRO A 352 17.57 1.63 20.29
CA PRO A 352 16.17 1.48 19.89
C PRO A 352 15.54 0.23 20.49
N LEU A 353 14.22 0.29 20.77
CA LEU A 353 13.40 -0.84 21.15
C LEU A 353 13.17 -1.78 19.96
N THR A 354 12.84 -1.17 18.81
CA THR A 354 12.69 -1.86 17.53
C THR A 354 13.18 -0.98 16.40
N TYR A 355 13.68 -1.58 15.34
CA TYR A 355 14.02 -0.91 14.08
C TYR A 355 13.93 -1.91 12.93
N GLY A 356 13.69 -1.42 11.71
CA GLY A 356 13.62 -2.26 10.52
C GLY A 356 13.03 -1.53 9.33
N GLY A 357 13.00 -2.21 8.20
CA GLY A 357 12.52 -1.71 6.91
C GLY A 357 13.49 -2.05 5.78
N HIS A 358 13.51 -1.19 4.77
CA HIS A 358 14.39 -1.30 3.60
C HIS A 358 15.61 -0.38 3.72
N PRO A 359 16.68 -0.61 2.95
CA PRO A 359 17.89 0.22 3.02
C PRO A 359 17.63 1.73 2.94
N LEU A 360 16.75 2.19 2.03
CA LEU A 360 16.46 3.61 1.82
C LEU A 360 15.31 4.14 2.68
N ALA A 361 14.49 3.25 3.26
CA ALA A 361 13.27 3.62 3.99
C ALA A 361 13.00 2.65 5.14
N SER A 362 13.18 3.11 6.37
CA SER A 362 13.02 2.29 7.56
C SER A 362 12.33 3.06 8.68
N GLY A 363 12.06 2.38 9.78
CA GLY A 363 11.46 2.97 10.97
C GLY A 363 12.14 2.53 12.24
N PHE A 364 11.89 3.23 13.34
CA PHE A 364 12.38 2.87 14.65
C PHE A 364 11.42 3.27 15.77
N ARG A 365 11.53 2.59 16.89
CA ARG A 365 10.89 2.94 18.16
C ARG A 365 11.95 2.98 19.24
N ILE A 366 11.94 3.98 20.11
CA ILE A 366 12.99 4.23 21.09
C ILE A 366 12.41 4.88 22.35
N LYS A 367 12.93 4.54 23.54
CA LYS A 367 12.63 5.29 24.77
C LYS A 367 13.20 6.69 24.69
N ASN A 368 12.46 7.70 25.16
CA ASN A 368 12.88 9.11 25.11
C ASN A 368 14.23 9.37 25.80
N GLU A 369 14.53 8.67 26.89
CA GLU A 369 15.80 8.73 27.61
C GLU A 369 17.04 8.31 26.78
N ASN A 370 16.83 7.56 25.70
CA ASN A 370 17.89 7.05 24.83
C ASN A 370 18.08 7.88 23.54
N LEU A 371 17.23 8.87 23.27
CA LEU A 371 17.27 9.65 22.02
C LEU A 371 18.63 10.30 21.77
N GLU A 372 19.19 11.00 22.76
CA GLU A 372 20.47 11.68 22.64
C GLU A 372 21.65 10.70 22.46
N LYS A 373 21.62 9.57 23.16
CA LYS A 373 22.64 8.52 23.03
C LYS A 373 22.57 7.88 21.64
N PHE A 374 21.37 7.67 21.12
CA PHE A 374 21.14 7.14 19.78
C PHE A 374 21.62 8.12 18.71
N LYS A 375 21.26 9.42 18.81
CA LYS A 375 21.73 10.49 17.93
C LYS A 375 23.27 10.50 17.85
N LYS A 376 23.96 10.53 18.99
CA LYS A 376 25.42 10.53 19.06
C LYS A 376 26.04 9.30 18.40
N CYS A 377 25.47 8.12 18.63
CA CYS A 377 25.91 6.89 17.99
C CYS A 377 25.75 6.96 16.46
N LEU A 378 24.60 7.39 15.98
CA LEU A 378 24.33 7.52 14.54
C LEU A 378 25.28 8.52 13.86
N ILE A 379 25.56 9.66 14.49
CA ILE A 379 26.53 10.67 14.01
C ILE A 379 27.91 10.04 13.84
N ALA A 380 28.41 9.33 14.87
CA ALA A 380 29.72 8.68 14.84
C ALA A 380 29.82 7.64 13.70
N GLN A 381 28.75 6.85 13.49
CA GLN A 381 28.72 5.84 12.42
C GLN A 381 28.61 6.46 11.02
N ALA A 382 27.84 7.54 10.85
CA ALA A 382 27.70 8.22 9.57
C ALA A 382 28.98 8.96 9.16
N SER A 383 29.72 9.51 10.12
CA SER A 383 31.03 10.15 9.87
C SER A 383 32.09 9.14 9.45
N ALA A 384 32.12 7.95 10.06
CA ALA A 384 33.06 6.89 9.71
C ALA A 384 32.85 6.39 8.26
N GLN A 385 31.61 6.24 7.82
CA GLN A 385 31.30 5.83 6.44
C GLN A 385 31.80 6.84 5.38
N ARG A 386 31.70 8.14 5.65
CA ARG A 386 32.21 9.18 4.74
C ARG A 386 33.75 9.22 4.67
N GLY A 387 34.41 8.89 5.76
CA GLY A 387 35.88 8.80 5.81
C GLY A 387 36.44 7.66 4.95
N ASP A 388 35.77 6.51 4.97
CA ASP A 388 36.17 5.33 4.18
C ASP A 388 35.95 5.53 2.67
N GLU A 389 34.90 6.25 2.26
CA GLU A 389 34.64 6.59 0.85
C GLU A 389 35.67 7.58 0.28
N GLN A 390 36.09 8.57 1.06
CA GLN A 390 37.14 9.52 0.65
C GLN A 390 38.53 8.88 0.57
N SER A 391 38.82 7.92 1.43
CA SER A 391 40.11 7.20 1.40
C SER A 391 40.19 6.18 0.27
N SER A 392 39.07 5.66 -0.23
CA SER A 392 39.02 4.73 -1.38
C SER A 392 39.11 5.44 -2.74
N SER A 393 38.59 6.67 -2.84
CA SER A 393 38.67 7.47 -4.07
C SER A 393 40.06 8.09 -4.31
N THR A 394 40.87 8.29 -3.26
CA THR A 394 42.26 8.76 -3.38
C THR A 394 43.29 7.64 -3.66
N LYS A 395 42.88 6.37 -3.62
CA LYS A 395 43.76 5.23 -3.99
C LYS A 395 43.63 4.77 -5.44
N ASN A 396 42.73 5.38 -6.21
CA ASN A 396 42.48 5.09 -7.64
C ASN A 396 42.82 6.28 -8.55
N LEU A 397 43.65 7.20 -8.10
CA LEU A 397 44.36 8.22 -8.87
C LEU A 397 45.88 7.95 -8.73
#